data_330cb09b1272d6ae81d60d3cbf33e801
#
_entry.id   330cb09b1272d6ae81d60d3cbf33e801
#
_cell.length_a   1.000
_cell.length_b   1.000
_cell.length_c   1.000
_cell.angle_alpha   90.00
_cell.angle_beta   90.00
_cell.angle_gamma   90.00
#
_symmetry.space_group_name_H-M   'P 1'
#
loop_
_entity.id
_entity.type
_entity.pdbx_description
1 polymer ?
#
loop_
_entity_poly.entity_id
_entity_poly.type
_entity_poly.pdbx_seq_one_letter_code
_entity_poly.pdbx_strand_id
1 'polypeptide(L)'
;MFKTLNIKAQRMRLGLICCVLFFSLLGWGQTQWGPNALPVIDMPSGETSEELSVEISGSYFKGFDQSSAFTPNLRLNIPLFSRWVNLETWYSVMDFYSMHNAQFTIHNRESSIQNRKLSHWHNVAGDIYVSTNIQVLHKDWFKKEYVPSAVARIGIKTASGGDFENRRFIDAPGYFLDLTVAEKIEWNKPWAKSLSIAGSIGFYCWQTGKAEQNDAYMYGLRAEYEAKYLKILAEWRGYNGWQENGDCPMVIKTKLSIPCSLGFEPYIAYQYGIRDWEYHEIRVGLKYSIDIIK
;
A
#
# COMPACT_ATOMS: atom_id res chain seq x y z
N MET A 1 -19.12 37.66 1.75
CA MET A 1 -18.66 36.75 2.82
C MET A 1 -19.57 35.51 3.06
N PHE A 2 -20.89 35.62 2.96
CA PHE A 2 -21.80 34.45 3.17
C PHE A 2 -21.87 33.43 2.01
N LYS A 3 -21.62 33.83 0.76
CA LYS A 3 -21.67 32.91 -0.40
C LYS A 3 -20.49 31.91 -0.43
N THR A 4 -19.32 32.31 0.03
CA THR A 4 -18.11 31.42 0.05
C THR A 4 -18.17 30.37 1.16
N LEU A 5 -18.84 30.65 2.29
CA LEU A 5 -19.06 29.65 3.34
C LEU A 5 -20.01 28.53 2.89
N ASN A 6 -21.01 28.84 2.09
CA ASN A 6 -21.99 27.87 1.61
C ASN A 6 -21.40 26.87 0.61
N ILE A 7 -20.46 27.32 -0.23
CA ILE A 7 -19.77 26.43 -1.20
C ILE A 7 -18.82 25.47 -0.48
N LYS A 8 -18.11 25.92 0.57
CA LYS A 8 -17.25 25.03 1.37
C LYS A 8 -18.06 23.97 2.12
N ALA A 9 -19.20 24.34 2.70
CA ALA A 9 -20.09 23.42 3.40
C ALA A 9 -20.75 22.41 2.44
N GLN A 10 -21.07 22.80 1.22
CA GLN A 10 -21.63 21.91 0.21
C GLN A 10 -20.59 20.90 -0.30
N ARG A 11 -19.35 21.33 -0.52
CA ARG A 11 -18.24 20.43 -0.92
C ARG A 11 -17.89 19.43 0.18
N MET A 12 -17.95 19.86 1.44
CA MET A 12 -17.71 18.97 2.60
C MET A 12 -18.84 17.94 2.77
N ARG A 13 -20.11 18.30 2.51
CA ARG A 13 -21.25 17.36 2.51
C ARG A 13 -21.17 16.36 1.36
N LEU A 14 -20.76 16.77 0.16
CA LEU A 14 -20.56 15.88 -0.98
C LEU A 14 -19.44 14.85 -0.71
N GLY A 15 -18.33 15.27 -0.10
CA GLY A 15 -17.26 14.38 0.31
C GLY A 15 -17.70 13.36 1.35
N LEU A 16 -18.52 13.78 2.34
CA LEU A 16 -19.05 12.85 3.35
C LEU A 16 -20.04 11.84 2.75
N ILE A 17 -20.90 12.25 1.81
CA ILE A 17 -21.84 11.38 1.11
C ILE A 17 -21.11 10.36 0.23
N CYS A 18 -20.05 10.76 -0.47
CA CYS A 18 -19.20 9.83 -1.22
C CYS A 18 -18.53 8.80 -0.30
N CYS A 19 -18.00 9.20 0.85
CA CYS A 19 -17.45 8.28 1.84
C CYS A 19 -18.49 7.28 2.36
N VAL A 20 -19.72 7.73 2.67
CA VAL A 20 -20.80 6.87 3.19
C VAL A 20 -21.32 5.90 2.13
N LEU A 21 -21.40 6.30 0.85
CA LEU A 21 -21.82 5.44 -0.26
C LEU A 21 -20.78 4.35 -0.57
N PHE A 22 -19.49 4.59 -0.34
CA PHE A 22 -18.45 3.56 -0.49
C PHE A 22 -18.49 2.49 0.61
N PHE A 23 -18.93 2.82 1.83
CA PHE A 23 -19.04 1.85 2.93
C PHE A 23 -20.19 0.85 2.75
N SER A 24 -21.17 1.11 1.89
CA SER A 24 -22.31 0.21 1.66
C SER A 24 -22.03 -0.94 0.68
N LEU A 25 -20.84 -1.00 0.09
CA LEU A 25 -20.41 -2.08 -0.82
C LEU A 25 -19.60 -3.17 -0.11
N LEU A 26 -19.67 -3.26 1.21
CA LEU A 26 -19.02 -4.33 1.98
C LEU A 26 -19.73 -5.66 1.72
N GLY A 27 -19.35 -6.32 0.65
CA GLY A 27 -19.70 -7.70 0.39
C GLY A 27 -18.97 -8.64 1.36
N TRP A 28 -19.61 -9.73 1.72
CA TRP A 28 -19.07 -10.77 2.59
C TRP A 28 -17.91 -11.46 1.86
N GLY A 29 -16.68 -11.22 2.28
CA GLY A 29 -15.48 -11.81 1.72
C GLY A 29 -15.28 -13.25 2.21
N GLN A 30 -14.68 -14.06 1.36
CA GLN A 30 -14.25 -15.42 1.73
C GLN A 30 -12.88 -15.34 2.44
N THR A 31 -12.73 -16.15 3.49
CA THR A 31 -11.57 -16.22 4.40
C THR A 31 -10.40 -16.98 3.78
N GLN A 32 -9.77 -16.47 2.71
CA GLN A 32 -8.65 -17.21 2.12
C GLN A 32 -7.55 -16.28 1.58
N TRP A 33 -6.31 -16.60 1.95
CA TRP A 33 -5.16 -16.21 1.18
C TRP A 33 -5.15 -17.10 -0.07
N GLY A 34 -5.91 -16.71 -1.09
CA GLY A 34 -5.87 -17.43 -2.35
C GLY A 34 -4.53 -17.23 -3.06
N PRO A 35 -4.07 -18.19 -3.85
CA PRO A 35 -2.85 -18.05 -4.66
C PRO A 35 -2.90 -16.89 -5.65
N ASN A 36 -4.07 -16.28 -5.84
CA ASN A 36 -4.29 -15.21 -6.79
C ASN A 36 -4.34 -13.79 -6.16
N ALA A 37 -4.35 -13.71 -4.84
CA ALA A 37 -4.35 -12.44 -4.13
C ALA A 37 -2.92 -12.02 -3.74
N LEU A 38 -2.47 -10.88 -4.24
CA LEU A 38 -1.19 -10.28 -3.88
C LEU A 38 -1.36 -9.25 -2.76
N PRO A 39 -0.28 -8.91 -2.03
CA PRO A 39 -0.31 -7.82 -1.08
C PRO A 39 -0.77 -6.51 -1.71
N VAL A 40 -1.62 -5.76 -0.99
CA VAL A 40 -2.04 -4.43 -1.43
C VAL A 40 -0.86 -3.48 -1.30
N ILE A 41 -0.38 -2.95 -2.43
CA ILE A 41 0.79 -2.07 -2.53
C ILE A 41 0.48 -0.72 -1.90
N ASP A 42 1.43 -0.13 -1.15
CA ASP A 42 1.28 1.21 -0.56
C ASP A 42 1.07 2.28 -1.66
N MET A 43 0.24 3.26 -1.38
CA MET A 43 -0.08 4.34 -2.30
C MET A 43 1.02 5.41 -2.30
N PRO A 44 1.45 5.95 -3.46
CA PRO A 44 2.30 7.14 -3.50
C PRO A 44 1.68 8.34 -2.79
N SER A 45 2.51 9.27 -2.33
CA SER A 45 2.03 10.48 -1.64
C SER A 45 1.43 11.53 -2.58
N GLY A 46 1.68 11.41 -3.89
CA GLY A 46 1.36 12.45 -4.88
C GLY A 46 2.51 13.41 -5.14
N GLU A 47 3.59 13.32 -4.37
CA GLU A 47 4.85 14.02 -4.58
C GLU A 47 6.01 13.02 -4.59
N THR A 48 6.99 13.22 -5.46
CA THR A 48 8.24 12.45 -5.48
C THR A 48 9.13 12.88 -4.33
N SER A 49 9.94 11.96 -3.81
CA SER A 49 10.87 12.26 -2.73
C SER A 49 12.17 12.85 -3.27
N GLU A 50 12.65 13.91 -2.65
CA GLU A 50 13.96 14.52 -2.90
C GLU A 50 15.07 13.82 -2.08
N GLU A 51 14.70 12.99 -1.11
CA GLU A 51 15.61 12.34 -0.18
C GLU A 51 15.94 10.93 -0.62
N LEU A 52 17.24 10.57 -0.52
CA LEU A 52 17.64 9.17 -0.47
C LEU A 52 17.16 8.60 0.87
N SER A 53 16.37 7.53 0.86
CA SER A 53 15.97 6.91 2.11
C SER A 53 16.09 5.40 2.11
N VAL A 54 16.42 4.87 3.28
CA VAL A 54 16.45 3.45 3.62
C VAL A 54 15.46 3.21 4.75
N GLU A 55 14.59 2.24 4.59
CA GLU A 55 13.63 1.85 5.62
C GLU A 55 13.80 0.36 5.92
N ILE A 56 13.95 0.03 7.19
CA ILE A 56 13.98 -1.34 7.71
C ILE A 56 12.79 -1.51 8.62
N SER A 57 12.03 -2.59 8.43
CA SER A 57 10.84 -2.85 9.26
C SER A 57 10.59 -4.34 9.45
N GLY A 58 9.83 -4.66 10.50
CA GLY A 58 9.25 -5.98 10.74
C GLY A 58 7.75 -5.89 10.78
N SER A 59 7.07 -6.74 10.01
CA SER A 59 5.63 -6.86 9.97
C SER A 59 5.18 -8.17 10.62
N TYR A 60 4.32 -8.08 11.62
CA TYR A 60 3.63 -9.24 12.18
C TYR A 60 2.20 -9.26 11.68
N PHE A 61 1.80 -10.39 11.12
CA PHE A 61 0.45 -10.62 10.60
C PHE A 61 -0.29 -11.63 11.45
N LYS A 62 -1.55 -11.33 11.75
CA LYS A 62 -2.47 -12.25 12.39
C LYS A 62 -3.72 -12.39 11.52
N GLY A 63 -3.93 -13.58 10.99
CA GLY A 63 -5.11 -13.92 10.19
C GLY A 63 -6.35 -14.15 11.08
N PHE A 64 -7.53 -13.90 10.52
CA PHE A 64 -8.80 -14.18 11.17
C PHE A 64 -9.01 -15.70 11.33
N ASP A 65 -8.35 -16.50 10.50
CA ASP A 65 -8.26 -17.96 10.57
C ASP A 65 -7.24 -18.47 11.61
N GLN A 66 -6.68 -17.58 12.43
CA GLN A 66 -5.62 -17.81 13.42
C GLN A 66 -4.22 -18.06 12.83
N SER A 67 -4.02 -18.01 11.52
CA SER A 67 -2.70 -18.03 10.92
C SER A 67 -1.86 -16.85 11.42
N SER A 68 -0.55 -16.98 11.38
CA SER A 68 0.37 -15.94 11.79
C SER A 68 1.56 -15.89 10.84
N ALA A 69 2.09 -14.69 10.61
CA ALA A 69 3.32 -14.54 9.86
C ALA A 69 4.15 -13.38 10.41
N PHE A 70 5.47 -13.47 10.22
CA PHE A 70 6.40 -12.39 10.51
C PHE A 70 7.29 -12.17 9.28
N THR A 71 7.39 -10.93 8.82
CA THR A 71 8.11 -10.58 7.61
C THR A 71 9.02 -9.39 7.86
N PRO A 72 10.35 -9.56 7.88
CA PRO A 72 11.29 -8.44 7.80
C PRO A 72 11.27 -7.85 6.37
N ASN A 73 11.26 -6.52 6.30
CA ASN A 73 11.18 -5.77 5.04
C ASN A 73 12.31 -4.75 4.95
N LEU A 74 12.77 -4.53 3.74
CA LEU A 74 13.71 -3.47 3.36
C LEU A 74 13.08 -2.64 2.26
N ARG A 75 13.11 -1.31 2.37
CA ARG A 75 12.69 -0.37 1.32
C ARG A 75 13.78 0.65 1.08
N LEU A 76 14.03 0.93 -0.19
CA LEU A 76 14.95 1.96 -0.66
C LEU A 76 14.18 2.93 -1.53
N ASN A 77 14.43 4.22 -1.35
CA ASN A 77 13.96 5.26 -2.25
C ASN A 77 15.16 6.11 -2.68
N ILE A 78 15.38 6.21 -3.99
CA ILE A 78 16.55 6.84 -4.58
C ILE A 78 16.08 7.90 -5.57
N PRO A 79 16.27 9.20 -5.30
CA PRO A 79 16.05 10.25 -6.29
C PRO A 79 17.00 10.06 -7.47
N LEU A 80 16.45 10.10 -8.69
CA LEU A 80 17.21 9.91 -9.94
C LEU A 80 17.33 11.23 -10.69
N PHE A 81 18.54 11.70 -10.93
CA PHE A 81 18.87 12.86 -11.80
C PHE A 81 18.17 14.17 -11.44
N SER A 82 17.01 14.14 -10.84
CA SER A 82 16.23 15.30 -10.43
C SER A 82 15.26 14.95 -9.33
N ARG A 83 14.72 15.97 -8.64
CA ARG A 83 13.66 15.82 -7.64
C ARG A 83 12.31 15.30 -8.20
N TRP A 84 12.20 15.22 -9.54
CA TRP A 84 10.95 14.85 -10.21
C TRP A 84 10.84 13.36 -10.56
N VAL A 85 11.91 12.59 -10.33
CA VAL A 85 11.94 11.16 -10.61
C VAL A 85 12.65 10.44 -9.48
N ASN A 86 12.05 9.42 -8.93
CA ASN A 86 12.72 8.54 -7.98
C ASN A 86 12.46 7.06 -8.28
N LEU A 87 13.47 6.24 -7.98
CA LEU A 87 13.40 4.79 -7.97
C LEU A 87 13.02 4.33 -6.57
N GLU A 88 12.04 3.47 -6.47
CA GLU A 88 11.65 2.82 -5.22
C GLU A 88 11.77 1.31 -5.36
N THR A 89 12.43 0.69 -4.39
CA THR A 89 12.54 -0.76 -4.30
C THR A 89 12.10 -1.19 -2.93
N TRP A 90 11.27 -2.24 -2.83
CA TRP A 90 10.97 -2.87 -1.56
C TRP A 90 11.07 -4.39 -1.68
N TYR A 91 11.54 -4.98 -0.62
CA TYR A 91 11.84 -6.40 -0.53
C TYR A 91 11.33 -6.96 0.79
N SER A 92 10.47 -7.95 0.71
CA SER A 92 10.12 -8.81 1.85
C SER A 92 11.18 -9.89 1.95
N VAL A 93 12.17 -9.70 2.84
CA VAL A 93 13.41 -10.51 2.84
C VAL A 93 13.10 -11.98 3.06
N MET A 94 12.24 -12.28 4.01
CA MET A 94 11.80 -13.64 4.32
C MET A 94 10.44 -13.58 4.99
N ASP A 95 9.61 -14.57 4.75
CA ASP A 95 8.33 -14.71 5.41
C ASP A 95 8.35 -15.94 6.30
N PHE A 96 8.26 -15.74 7.61
CA PHE A 96 8.10 -16.79 8.59
C PHE A 96 6.61 -16.95 8.85
N TYR A 97 6.03 -18.13 8.67
CA TYR A 97 4.61 -18.31 8.79
C TYR A 97 4.19 -19.61 9.45
N SER A 98 3.01 -19.59 10.05
CA SER A 98 2.31 -20.74 10.61
C SER A 98 0.85 -20.65 10.19
N MET A 99 0.32 -21.73 9.62
CA MET A 99 -1.05 -21.80 9.10
C MET A 99 -1.90 -22.69 9.99
N HIS A 100 -3.13 -22.23 10.26
CA HIS A 100 -4.10 -23.00 11.02
C HIS A 100 -5.31 -23.26 10.13
N ASN A 101 -5.53 -24.43 9.61
CA ASN A 101 -6.65 -24.81 8.73
C ASN A 101 -6.68 -24.11 7.35
N ALA A 102 -5.61 -24.19 6.59
CA ALA A 102 -5.64 -23.73 5.21
C ALA A 102 -6.55 -24.63 4.36
N GLN A 103 -7.71 -24.12 3.96
CA GLN A 103 -8.53 -24.69 2.89
C GLN A 103 -8.20 -23.95 1.59
N PHE A 104 -7.53 -24.60 0.66
CA PHE A 104 -7.29 -24.05 -0.66
C PHE A 104 -8.33 -24.61 -1.66
N THR A 105 -9.04 -23.74 -2.31
CA THR A 105 -9.85 -24.12 -3.46
C THR A 105 -9.08 -23.74 -4.72
N ILE A 106 -8.32 -24.70 -5.27
CA ILE A 106 -7.74 -24.52 -6.60
C ILE A 106 -8.85 -24.77 -7.61
N HIS A 107 -9.13 -23.79 -8.44
CA HIS A 107 -10.12 -23.88 -9.49
C HIS A 107 -9.80 -25.10 -10.41
N ASN A 108 -10.78 -26.03 -10.55
CA ASN A 108 -10.78 -27.21 -11.44
C ASN A 108 -9.87 -28.39 -11.15
N ARG A 109 -9.30 -28.54 -9.95
CA ARG A 109 -8.89 -29.88 -9.50
C ARG A 109 -9.51 -30.15 -8.14
N GLU A 110 -10.43 -31.11 -8.07
CA GLU A 110 -10.77 -31.83 -6.85
C GLU A 110 -9.52 -32.60 -6.38
N SER A 111 -8.53 -31.88 -5.89
CA SER A 111 -7.53 -32.49 -5.04
C SER A 111 -8.11 -32.46 -3.65
N SER A 112 -8.39 -33.64 -3.10
CA SER A 112 -8.72 -33.85 -1.71
C SER A 112 -7.65 -33.20 -0.85
N ILE A 113 -7.91 -31.96 -0.43
CA ILE A 113 -7.01 -31.22 0.43
C ILE A 113 -7.14 -31.84 1.80
N GLN A 114 -6.15 -32.63 2.15
CA GLN A 114 -5.96 -33.01 3.53
C GLN A 114 -5.83 -31.74 4.36
N ASN A 115 -6.62 -31.65 5.44
CA ASN A 115 -6.47 -30.63 6.48
C ASN A 115 -5.04 -30.65 7.01
N ARG A 116 -4.12 -29.97 6.34
CA ARG A 116 -2.74 -29.83 6.80
C ARG A 116 -2.74 -28.76 7.90
N LYS A 117 -2.78 -29.23 9.12
CA LYS A 117 -2.40 -28.45 10.28
C LYS A 117 -0.89 -28.23 10.22
N LEU A 118 -0.44 -27.14 9.59
CA LEU A 118 0.95 -26.70 9.67
C LEU A 118 1.14 -26.01 11.01
N SER A 119 1.24 -26.81 12.09
CA SER A 119 1.45 -26.31 13.47
C SER A 119 2.87 -25.80 13.72
N HIS A 120 3.77 -25.96 12.74
CA HIS A 120 5.16 -25.50 12.81
C HIS A 120 5.36 -24.25 11.96
N TRP A 121 6.31 -23.41 12.37
CA TRP A 121 6.73 -22.26 11.59
C TRP A 121 7.55 -22.71 10.38
N HIS A 122 7.17 -22.19 9.22
CA HIS A 122 7.85 -22.34 7.95
C HIS A 122 8.47 -21.01 7.55
N ASN A 123 9.40 -21.04 6.62
CA ASN A 123 10.01 -19.84 6.07
C ASN A 123 10.14 -19.93 4.55
N VAL A 124 10.00 -18.78 3.90
CA VAL A 124 10.09 -18.67 2.44
C VAL A 124 10.62 -17.28 2.08
N ALA A 125 11.35 -17.17 0.97
CA ALA A 125 11.77 -15.88 0.45
C ALA A 125 10.56 -15.07 -0.05
N GLY A 126 10.58 -13.76 0.17
CA GLY A 126 9.57 -12.87 -0.35
C GLY A 126 9.95 -12.29 -1.71
N ASP A 127 9.04 -11.52 -2.29
CA ASP A 127 9.24 -10.89 -3.59
C ASP A 127 9.94 -9.54 -3.49
N ILE A 128 10.65 -9.21 -4.56
CA ILE A 128 11.23 -7.89 -4.78
C ILE A 128 10.31 -7.11 -5.71
N TYR A 129 10.03 -5.87 -5.34
CA TYR A 129 9.31 -4.91 -6.15
C TYR A 129 10.23 -3.76 -6.50
N VAL A 130 10.15 -3.29 -7.73
CA VAL A 130 10.90 -2.14 -8.22
C VAL A 130 9.96 -1.22 -8.95
N SER A 131 9.95 0.07 -8.62
CA SER A 131 9.12 1.05 -9.31
C SER A 131 9.84 2.36 -9.52
N THR A 132 9.41 3.07 -10.57
CA THR A 132 9.81 4.45 -10.84
C THR A 132 8.60 5.34 -10.61
N ASN A 133 8.75 6.35 -9.78
CA ASN A 133 7.77 7.40 -9.54
C ASN A 133 8.21 8.65 -10.33
N ILE A 134 7.30 9.20 -11.12
CA ILE A 134 7.53 10.35 -11.99
C ILE A 134 6.54 11.44 -11.62
N GLN A 135 7.02 12.61 -11.23
CA GLN A 135 6.16 13.77 -11.02
C GLN A 135 5.63 14.24 -12.37
N VAL A 136 4.32 14.16 -12.57
CA VAL A 136 3.67 14.58 -13.82
C VAL A 136 3.00 15.96 -13.71
N LEU A 137 2.72 16.40 -12.49
CA LEU A 137 2.17 17.71 -12.18
C LEU A 137 2.65 18.18 -10.82
N HIS A 138 3.12 19.42 -10.71
CA HIS A 138 3.56 20.02 -9.45
C HIS A 138 3.24 21.52 -9.41
N LYS A 139 2.81 22.03 -8.24
CA LYS A 139 2.43 23.45 -8.04
C LYS A 139 3.52 24.44 -8.46
N ASP A 140 4.78 24.13 -8.20
CA ASP A 140 5.91 25.03 -8.49
C ASP A 140 6.09 25.29 -9.98
N TRP A 141 5.66 24.40 -10.86
CA TRP A 141 5.78 24.61 -12.32
C TRP A 141 4.88 25.71 -12.84
N PHE A 142 3.77 25.95 -12.16
CA PHE A 142 2.74 26.90 -12.63
C PHE A 142 2.70 28.19 -11.83
N LYS A 143 3.46 28.28 -10.73
CA LYS A 143 3.43 29.44 -9.80
C LYS A 143 1.99 29.80 -9.34
N LYS A 144 1.14 28.79 -9.19
CA LYS A 144 -0.26 28.92 -8.78
C LYS A 144 -0.52 28.04 -7.56
N GLU A 145 -1.16 28.61 -6.55
CA GLU A 145 -1.44 27.95 -5.28
C GLU A 145 -2.47 26.80 -5.38
N TYR A 146 -3.21 26.71 -6.49
CA TYR A 146 -4.34 25.76 -6.63
C TYR A 146 -4.04 24.60 -7.59
N VAL A 147 -2.80 24.36 -7.93
CA VAL A 147 -2.43 23.24 -8.80
C VAL A 147 -2.14 22.04 -7.92
N PRO A 148 -2.90 20.94 -8.05
CA PRO A 148 -2.59 19.72 -7.30
C PRO A 148 -1.26 19.13 -7.75
N SER A 149 -0.64 18.34 -6.90
CA SER A 149 0.48 17.49 -7.28
C SER A 149 -0.02 16.18 -7.86
N ALA A 150 0.69 15.62 -8.86
CA ALA A 150 0.38 14.31 -9.40
C ALA A 150 1.64 13.51 -9.71
N VAL A 151 1.64 12.25 -9.32
CA VAL A 151 2.72 11.28 -9.54
C VAL A 151 2.18 10.09 -10.33
N ALA A 152 2.85 9.76 -11.43
CA ALA A 152 2.68 8.49 -12.11
C ALA A 152 3.74 7.50 -11.60
N ARG A 153 3.31 6.30 -11.21
CA ARG A 153 4.19 5.21 -10.83
C ARG A 153 4.06 4.05 -11.80
N ILE A 154 5.19 3.51 -12.22
CA ILE A 154 5.29 2.28 -13.00
C ILE A 154 6.21 1.34 -12.26
N GLY A 155 5.80 0.10 -12.06
CA GLY A 155 6.59 -0.86 -11.32
C GLY A 155 6.42 -2.28 -11.77
N ILE A 156 7.37 -3.10 -11.36
CA ILE A 156 7.39 -4.53 -11.58
C ILE A 156 7.50 -5.27 -10.25
N LYS A 157 6.92 -6.44 -10.20
CA LYS A 157 7.12 -7.47 -9.19
C LYS A 157 7.93 -8.59 -9.81
N THR A 158 9.00 -9.00 -9.15
CA THR A 158 9.81 -10.13 -9.61
C THR A 158 9.20 -11.46 -9.18
N ALA A 159 9.56 -12.55 -9.84
CA ALA A 159 9.30 -13.92 -9.43
C ALA A 159 10.42 -14.41 -8.51
N SER A 160 10.64 -13.74 -7.38
CA SER A 160 11.71 -14.07 -6.42
C SER A 160 11.17 -14.64 -5.11
N GLY A 161 9.87 -14.59 -4.90
CA GLY A 161 9.19 -15.22 -3.78
C GLY A 161 9.12 -16.72 -3.94
N GLY A 162 8.62 -17.39 -2.93
CA GLY A 162 8.46 -18.84 -2.94
C GLY A 162 7.10 -19.27 -2.42
N ASP A 163 6.88 -20.59 -2.45
CA ASP A 163 5.69 -21.23 -1.89
C ASP A 163 4.36 -20.70 -2.42
N PHE A 164 4.26 -20.67 -3.74
CA PHE A 164 3.09 -20.22 -4.49
C PHE A 164 1.76 -20.78 -3.95
N GLU A 165 1.78 -22.04 -3.51
CA GLU A 165 0.55 -22.74 -3.08
C GLU A 165 0.08 -22.33 -1.67
N ASN A 166 1.00 -21.89 -0.81
CA ASN A 166 0.69 -21.72 0.61
C ASN A 166 0.77 -20.27 1.10
N ARG A 167 1.26 -19.36 0.27
CA ARG A 167 1.54 -17.99 0.74
C ARG A 167 0.99 -16.92 -0.17
N ARG A 168 0.81 -15.72 0.41
CA ARG A 168 0.43 -14.49 -0.28
C ARG A 168 1.48 -13.97 -1.25
N PHE A 169 2.72 -14.42 -1.13
CA PHE A 169 3.77 -14.14 -2.08
C PHE A 169 3.69 -15.17 -3.20
N ILE A 170 3.34 -14.70 -4.38
CA ILE A 170 3.26 -15.56 -5.55
C ILE A 170 4.59 -15.47 -6.28
N ASP A 171 5.27 -16.58 -6.45
CA ASP A 171 6.48 -16.71 -7.28
C ASP A 171 6.10 -16.56 -8.76
N ALA A 172 5.69 -15.38 -9.13
CA ALA A 172 5.24 -15.03 -10.46
C ALA A 172 5.53 -13.55 -10.75
N PRO A 173 5.95 -13.22 -11.97
CA PRO A 173 6.16 -11.83 -12.35
C PRO A 173 4.84 -11.07 -12.41
N GLY A 174 4.93 -9.78 -12.13
CA GLY A 174 3.81 -8.87 -12.26
C GLY A 174 4.27 -7.47 -12.60
N TYR A 175 3.35 -6.63 -13.02
CA TYR A 175 3.59 -5.20 -13.20
C TYR A 175 2.39 -4.40 -12.73
N PHE A 176 2.64 -3.18 -12.37
CA PHE A 176 1.61 -2.25 -11.92
C PHE A 176 1.92 -0.84 -12.41
N LEU A 177 0.87 -0.10 -12.57
CA LEU A 177 0.93 1.32 -12.85
C LEU A 177 -0.18 2.02 -12.08
N ASP A 178 0.10 3.19 -11.52
CA ASP A 178 -0.92 4.03 -10.91
C ASP A 178 -0.61 5.52 -11.07
N LEU A 179 -1.67 6.31 -11.03
CA LEU A 179 -1.64 7.75 -11.00
C LEU A 179 -2.24 8.19 -9.67
N THR A 180 -1.45 8.95 -8.90
CA THR A 180 -1.87 9.55 -7.64
C THR A 180 -1.93 11.05 -7.79
N VAL A 181 -3.06 11.65 -7.42
CA VAL A 181 -3.28 13.09 -7.39
C VAL A 181 -3.48 13.52 -5.95
N ALA A 182 -2.74 14.52 -5.51
CA ALA A 182 -2.76 15.02 -4.15
C ALA A 182 -2.94 16.53 -4.07
N GLU A 183 -3.63 16.96 -3.03
CA GLU A 183 -3.71 18.36 -2.61
C GLU A 183 -3.12 18.51 -1.23
N LYS A 184 -2.14 19.40 -1.07
CA LYS A 184 -1.45 19.66 0.18
C LYS A 184 -1.80 21.06 0.70
N ILE A 185 -2.39 21.09 1.87
CA ILE A 185 -2.72 22.31 2.60
C ILE A 185 -1.61 22.54 3.63
N GLU A 186 -0.91 23.65 3.52
CA GLU A 186 0.17 24.03 4.44
C GLU A 186 -0.31 25.08 5.44
N TRP A 187 0.13 24.93 6.69
CA TRP A 187 -0.17 25.88 7.77
C TRP A 187 1.13 26.36 8.42
N ASN A 188 1.23 27.65 8.57
CA ASN A 188 2.36 28.23 9.32
C ASN A 188 2.04 28.27 10.83
N LYS A 189 1.84 27.10 11.42
CA LYS A 189 1.55 26.95 12.86
C LYS A 189 2.53 26.00 13.52
N PRO A 190 2.96 26.27 14.77
CA PRO A 190 3.96 25.43 15.42
C PRO A 190 3.50 23.98 15.70
N TRP A 191 2.18 23.74 15.75
CA TRP A 191 1.60 22.41 16.04
C TRP A 191 1.05 21.71 14.79
N ALA A 192 0.91 22.41 13.65
CA ALA A 192 0.42 21.81 12.40
C ALA A 192 1.21 22.38 11.23
N LYS A 193 1.88 21.51 10.47
CA LYS A 193 2.62 21.92 9.27
C LYS A 193 1.77 21.77 8.03
N SER A 194 1.22 20.57 7.80
CA SER A 194 0.45 20.29 6.60
C SER A 194 -0.58 19.19 6.78
N LEU A 195 -1.57 19.19 5.87
CA LEU A 195 -2.48 18.07 5.61
C LEU A 195 -2.46 17.81 4.12
N SER A 196 -2.10 16.60 3.73
CA SER A 196 -2.18 16.12 2.35
C SER A 196 -3.35 15.15 2.21
N ILE A 197 -4.14 15.30 1.16
CA ILE A 197 -5.21 14.37 0.79
C ILE A 197 -4.94 13.93 -0.63
N ALA A 198 -4.89 12.63 -0.88
CA ALA A 198 -4.59 12.07 -2.18
C ALA A 198 -5.60 10.99 -2.58
N GLY A 199 -5.84 10.89 -3.88
CA GLY A 199 -6.57 9.81 -4.51
C GLY A 199 -5.72 9.12 -5.56
N SER A 200 -5.83 7.80 -5.68
CA SER A 200 -5.09 7.02 -6.66
C SER A 200 -6.01 6.08 -7.42
N ILE A 201 -5.71 5.94 -8.70
CA ILE A 201 -6.27 4.90 -9.58
C ILE A 201 -5.13 4.23 -10.33
N GLY A 202 -5.29 2.96 -10.68
CA GLY A 202 -4.22 2.24 -11.34
C GLY A 202 -4.64 0.88 -11.83
N PHE A 203 -3.64 0.10 -12.19
CA PHE A 203 -3.77 -1.22 -12.75
C PHE A 203 -2.68 -2.13 -12.19
N TYR A 204 -3.03 -3.37 -11.90
CA TYR A 204 -2.13 -4.40 -11.42
C TYR A 204 -2.35 -5.67 -12.23
N CYS A 205 -1.28 -6.22 -12.75
CA CYS A 205 -1.31 -7.45 -13.52
C CYS A 205 -0.27 -8.41 -12.96
N TRP A 206 -0.62 -9.68 -12.84
CA TRP A 206 0.32 -10.73 -12.41
C TRP A 206 -0.04 -12.07 -13.04
N GLN A 207 0.97 -12.89 -13.21
CA GLN A 207 0.80 -14.24 -13.72
C GLN A 207 0.28 -15.16 -12.60
N THR A 208 -0.78 -15.92 -12.87
CA THR A 208 -1.40 -16.85 -11.90
C THR A 208 -1.11 -18.31 -12.23
N GLY A 209 -0.53 -18.60 -13.38
CA GLY A 209 -0.18 -19.94 -13.85
C GLY A 209 0.65 -19.87 -15.12
N LYS A 210 0.96 -21.02 -15.72
CA LYS A 210 1.83 -21.08 -16.92
C LYS A 210 1.31 -20.30 -18.11
N ALA A 211 0.00 -20.11 -18.23
CA ALA A 211 -0.67 -19.42 -19.33
C ALA A 211 -1.81 -18.52 -18.85
N GLU A 212 -1.92 -18.27 -17.57
CA GLU A 212 -2.99 -17.51 -16.96
C GLU A 212 -2.45 -16.24 -16.33
N GLN A 213 -3.21 -15.16 -16.46
CA GLN A 213 -2.90 -13.84 -15.94
C GLN A 213 -4.14 -13.30 -15.24
N ASN A 214 -3.94 -12.61 -14.13
CA ASN A 214 -4.97 -11.82 -13.49
C ASN A 214 -4.67 -10.34 -13.67
N ASP A 215 -5.70 -9.57 -13.98
CA ASP A 215 -5.67 -8.12 -14.15
C ASP A 215 -6.62 -7.48 -13.15
N ALA A 216 -6.20 -6.40 -12.54
CA ALA A 216 -7.00 -5.73 -11.52
C ALA A 216 -6.93 -4.22 -11.63
N TYR A 217 -8.06 -3.56 -11.41
CA TYR A 217 -8.08 -2.11 -11.21
C TYR A 217 -7.70 -1.79 -9.77
N MET A 218 -6.67 -0.96 -9.59
CA MET A 218 -6.28 -0.44 -8.27
C MET A 218 -6.94 0.90 -8.00
N TYR A 219 -7.21 1.15 -6.71
CA TYR A 219 -7.78 2.41 -6.23
C TYR A 219 -7.35 2.67 -4.80
N GLY A 220 -7.38 3.94 -4.39
CA GLY A 220 -7.08 4.29 -3.00
C GLY A 220 -7.34 5.74 -2.67
N LEU A 221 -7.46 5.99 -1.36
CA LEU A 221 -7.51 7.30 -0.76
C LEU A 221 -6.50 7.35 0.38
N ARG A 222 -5.81 8.46 0.52
CA ARG A 222 -4.79 8.68 1.54
C ARG A 222 -4.99 10.07 2.14
N ALA A 223 -4.82 10.16 3.44
CA ALA A 223 -4.70 11.40 4.19
C ALA A 223 -3.44 11.34 5.05
N GLU A 224 -2.63 12.39 5.01
CA GLU A 224 -1.42 12.52 5.80
C GLU A 224 -1.40 13.87 6.51
N TYR A 225 -1.33 13.83 7.82
CA TYR A 225 -1.19 14.99 8.68
C TYR A 225 0.23 15.07 9.22
N GLU A 226 0.88 16.22 9.02
CA GLU A 226 2.21 16.49 9.53
C GLU A 226 2.18 17.59 10.59
N ALA A 227 2.72 17.29 11.76
CA ALA A 227 3.02 18.21 12.83
C ALA A 227 4.52 18.32 13.04
N LYS A 228 4.96 19.14 13.99
CA LYS A 228 6.39 19.34 14.26
C LYS A 228 7.14 18.05 14.65
N TYR A 229 6.50 17.19 15.42
CA TYR A 229 7.12 15.99 16.01
C TYR A 229 6.36 14.71 15.67
N LEU A 230 5.36 14.80 14.83
CA LEU A 230 4.46 13.69 14.58
C LEU A 230 3.94 13.75 13.14
N LYS A 231 3.93 12.59 12.47
CA LYS A 231 3.20 12.38 11.21
C LYS A 231 2.19 11.27 11.42
N ILE A 232 0.98 11.49 10.95
CA ILE A 232 -0.11 10.51 10.96
C ILE A 232 -0.55 10.30 9.54
N LEU A 233 -0.55 9.05 9.08
CA LEU A 233 -1.06 8.65 7.80
C LEU A 233 -2.23 7.70 7.99
N ALA A 234 -3.29 7.90 7.20
CA ALA A 234 -4.40 6.98 7.03
C ALA A 234 -4.57 6.71 5.53
N GLU A 235 -4.67 5.44 5.18
CA GLU A 235 -4.83 4.99 3.79
C GLU A 235 -5.91 3.93 3.71
N TRP A 236 -6.83 4.09 2.77
CA TRP A 236 -7.74 3.06 2.33
C TRP A 236 -7.37 2.68 0.91
N ARG A 237 -7.07 1.42 0.66
CA ARG A 237 -6.62 0.94 -0.62
C ARG A 237 -7.07 -0.47 -0.92
N GLY A 238 -7.23 -0.75 -2.20
CA GLY A 238 -7.55 -2.08 -2.70
C GLY A 238 -7.31 -2.19 -4.19
N TYR A 239 -7.56 -3.38 -4.67
CA TYR A 239 -7.69 -3.64 -6.10
C TYR A 239 -8.83 -4.63 -6.34
N ASN A 240 -9.32 -4.71 -7.56
CA ASN A 240 -10.41 -5.58 -7.96
C ASN A 240 -9.98 -6.39 -9.17
N GLY A 241 -9.63 -7.64 -8.96
CA GLY A 241 -9.32 -8.61 -10.01
C GLY A 241 -10.59 -9.08 -10.72
N TRP A 242 -10.43 -9.72 -11.84
CA TRP A 242 -11.54 -10.13 -12.69
C TRP A 242 -11.86 -11.64 -12.63
N GLN A 243 -11.01 -12.43 -11.96
CA GLN A 243 -11.19 -13.89 -11.87
C GLN A 243 -12.22 -14.31 -10.80
N GLU A 244 -12.66 -13.39 -9.94
CA GLU A 244 -13.67 -13.63 -8.89
C GLU A 244 -13.33 -14.80 -7.93
N ASN A 245 -12.05 -14.97 -7.61
CA ASN A 245 -11.55 -16.08 -6.81
C ASN A 245 -10.87 -15.63 -5.48
N GLY A 246 -11.35 -14.54 -4.89
CA GLY A 246 -10.75 -13.92 -3.70
C GLY A 246 -9.63 -12.94 -4.05
N ASP A 247 -9.68 -12.35 -5.22
CA ASP A 247 -8.70 -11.45 -5.81
C ASP A 247 -9.11 -9.97 -5.77
N CYS A 248 -9.97 -9.61 -4.81
CA CYS A 248 -10.44 -8.25 -4.59
C CYS A 248 -10.05 -7.72 -3.20
N PRO A 249 -8.75 -7.75 -2.81
CA PRO A 249 -8.33 -7.34 -1.49
C PRO A 249 -8.51 -5.84 -1.26
N MET A 250 -8.98 -5.52 -0.07
CA MET A 250 -9.19 -4.17 0.40
C MET A 250 -8.69 -4.02 1.83
N VAL A 251 -7.93 -2.98 2.11
CA VAL A 251 -7.31 -2.74 3.42
C VAL A 251 -7.47 -1.29 3.88
N ILE A 252 -7.46 -1.08 5.19
CA ILE A 252 -7.21 0.21 5.82
C ILE A 252 -5.87 0.14 6.51
N LYS A 253 -5.03 1.13 6.31
CA LYS A 253 -3.71 1.29 6.94
C LYS A 253 -3.65 2.59 7.71
N THR A 254 -3.00 2.56 8.86
CA THR A 254 -2.62 3.76 9.61
C THR A 254 -1.15 3.67 9.97
N LYS A 255 -0.43 4.78 9.90
CA LYS A 255 0.98 4.88 10.29
C LYS A 255 1.18 6.11 11.16
N LEU A 256 1.86 5.91 12.26
CA LEU A 256 2.29 6.95 13.18
C LEU A 256 3.81 6.99 13.12
N SER A 257 4.40 8.12 12.78
CA SER A 257 5.85 8.29 12.73
C SER A 257 6.31 9.54 13.46
N ILE A 258 7.54 9.51 13.96
CA ILE A 258 8.14 10.56 14.76
C ILE A 258 9.40 11.04 14.04
N PRO A 259 9.33 12.16 13.28
CA PRO A 259 10.52 12.74 12.66
C PRO A 259 11.51 13.17 13.73
N CYS A 260 12.71 12.61 13.70
CA CYS A 260 13.80 12.95 14.60
C CYS A 260 14.84 13.82 13.89
N SER A 261 15.68 14.50 14.65
CA SER A 261 16.88 15.12 14.12
C SER A 261 17.79 14.06 13.47
N LEU A 262 18.64 14.47 12.55
CA LEU A 262 19.57 13.59 11.83
C LEU A 262 18.91 12.64 10.82
N GLY A 263 17.68 12.89 10.38
CA GLY A 263 17.02 12.13 9.31
C GLY A 263 16.42 10.78 9.74
N PHE A 264 16.38 10.46 11.01
CA PHE A 264 15.74 9.24 11.51
C PHE A 264 14.23 9.47 11.73
N GLU A 265 13.42 8.47 11.35
CA GLU A 265 11.98 8.47 11.53
C GLU A 265 11.51 7.08 11.97
N PRO A 266 11.50 6.78 13.28
CA PRO A 266 10.86 5.57 13.79
C PRO A 266 9.34 5.66 13.59
N TYR A 267 8.72 4.50 13.34
CA TYR A 267 7.27 4.45 13.15
C TYR A 267 6.65 3.13 13.60
N ILE A 268 5.36 3.19 13.84
CA ILE A 268 4.48 2.05 13.96
C ILE A 268 3.33 2.20 12.96
N ALA A 269 2.96 1.11 12.32
CA ALA A 269 1.81 1.07 11.42
C ALA A 269 0.91 -0.11 11.76
N TYR A 270 -0.37 0.08 11.49
CA TYR A 270 -1.38 -0.96 11.62
C TYR A 270 -2.18 -1.04 10.33
N GLN A 271 -2.43 -2.26 9.85
CA GLN A 271 -3.30 -2.55 8.73
C GLN A 271 -4.40 -3.50 9.17
N TYR A 272 -5.61 -3.22 8.71
CA TYR A 272 -6.78 -4.07 8.83
C TYR A 272 -7.27 -4.47 7.44
N GLY A 273 -7.39 -5.77 7.18
CA GLY A 273 -7.99 -6.28 5.97
C GLY A 273 -9.51 -6.28 6.05
N ILE A 274 -10.15 -5.65 5.08
CA ILE A 274 -11.61 -5.51 5.00
C ILE A 274 -12.21 -6.63 4.17
N ARG A 275 -11.58 -6.96 3.05
CA ARG A 275 -12.06 -7.93 2.06
C ARG A 275 -10.89 -8.65 1.45
N ASP A 276 -10.99 -9.96 1.21
CA ASP A 276 -10.04 -10.84 0.50
C ASP A 276 -8.57 -10.73 0.96
N TRP A 277 -8.33 -10.07 2.10
CA TRP A 277 -7.06 -9.89 2.79
C TRP A 277 -7.31 -9.83 4.30
N GLU A 278 -7.87 -10.89 4.83
CA GLU A 278 -8.39 -10.94 6.21
C GLU A 278 -7.28 -11.10 7.25
N TYR A 279 -6.44 -10.07 7.37
CA TYR A 279 -5.34 -10.03 8.33
C TYR A 279 -5.26 -8.70 9.04
N HIS A 280 -4.91 -8.78 10.31
CA HIS A 280 -4.29 -7.66 11.03
C HIS A 280 -2.80 -7.67 10.73
N GLU A 281 -2.22 -6.53 10.44
CA GLU A 281 -0.77 -6.34 10.38
C GLU A 281 -0.37 -5.26 11.37
N ILE A 282 0.65 -5.54 12.18
CA ILE A 282 1.38 -4.54 12.96
C ILE A 282 2.78 -4.48 12.38
N ARG A 283 3.19 -3.30 11.94
CA ARG A 283 4.53 -3.04 11.39
C ARG A 283 5.25 -2.04 12.27
N VAL A 284 6.49 -2.36 12.63
CA VAL A 284 7.39 -1.45 13.33
C VAL A 284 8.62 -1.27 12.46
N GLY A 285 9.07 -0.03 12.30
CA GLY A 285 10.20 0.26 11.42
C GLY A 285 10.92 1.55 11.76
N LEU A 286 12.05 1.70 11.10
CA LEU A 286 12.91 2.87 11.15
C LEU A 286 13.25 3.28 9.72
N LYS A 287 12.92 4.51 9.35
CA LYS A 287 13.34 5.15 8.11
C LYS A 287 14.51 6.08 8.43
N TYR A 288 15.53 6.05 7.58
CA TYR A 288 16.63 7.00 7.58
C TYR A 288 16.66 7.72 6.23
N SER A 289 16.70 9.05 6.24
CA SER A 289 16.68 9.89 5.04
C SER A 289 17.87 10.83 5.01
N ILE A 290 18.41 11.06 3.82
CA ILE A 290 19.49 11.99 3.54
C ILE A 290 19.12 12.84 2.32
N ASP A 291 19.22 14.17 2.44
CA ASP A 291 19.12 15.08 1.32
C ASP A 291 20.35 14.94 0.42
N ILE A 292 20.14 14.49 -0.82
CA ILE A 292 21.23 14.35 -1.80
C ILE A 292 21.11 15.30 -2.98
N ILE A 293 19.92 15.90 -3.16
CA ILE A 293 19.66 16.89 -4.21
C ILE A 293 19.68 18.27 -3.54
N LYS A 294 20.68 19.06 -3.91
CA LYS A 294 20.81 20.46 -3.48
C LYS A 294 20.29 21.41 -4.54
#